data_4d36573484368205c65c23c6720ff39d
#
_entry.id   4d36573484368205c65c23c6720ff39d
#
_cell.length_a   1.000
_cell.length_b   1.000
_cell.length_c   1.000
_cell.angle_alpha   90.00
_cell.angle_beta   90.00
_cell.angle_gamma   90.00
#
_symmetry.space_group_name_H-M   'P 1'
#
loop_
_entity.id
_entity.type
_entity.pdbx_description
1 polymer ?
#
loop_
_entity_poly.entity_id
_entity_poly.type
_entity_poly.pdbx_seq_one_letter_code
_entity_poly.pdbx_strand_id
1 'polypeptide(L)'
;MKIDDTRDLPVLAEVDVLVAGGGLGGIAAATASARAGAKTMLIERNSYAGGVATAGLCCSIFNCYYTADHRLAVTGIPVEIADTLAAAEGYGKKWHDHKGHIIYDVESAKRIFDRMLTDAGVAVQFGTMISGVVKRGDTLAGLIVESASGREVILAKTVIDATGETEVAHRAGAPLKTKPPWARHSLCFRFGNADIDAFVTYLEKHPGEYPEYMDVDWTFAEALAHYRDTRTFLFPHGGFMQLSVVQKAVAAGTFTRTAGVHDTLDACQMHGIAERSTMHVVTGLTDLPRGVNAHDISHAIMDGRTMAAIVADFFNKNIPGFERAFISQTADNLGIRATRWLDGDFVFTKAMRTQRTACDDRIARGAVQLDVKKHAGKDAWGVQTFTNDMFDIPYRALIPRT
;
A
#
# COMPACT_ATOMS: atom_id res chain seq x y z
N MET A 1 14.81 30.61 -18.18
CA MET A 1 16.12 30.22 -18.73
C MET A 1 16.04 28.72 -18.99
N LYS A 2 16.38 28.24 -20.18
CA LYS A 2 16.51 26.80 -20.49
C LYS A 2 18.02 26.50 -20.53
N ILE A 3 18.39 25.33 -20.01
CA ILE A 3 19.76 24.83 -20.07
C ILE A 3 19.68 23.50 -20.82
N ASP A 4 20.48 23.37 -21.84
CA ASP A 4 20.59 22.11 -22.59
C ASP A 4 21.56 21.18 -21.85
N ASP A 5 21.13 19.95 -21.61
CA ASP A 5 21.94 18.89 -21.01
C ASP A 5 22.05 17.73 -22.01
N THR A 6 22.99 17.87 -22.93
CA THR A 6 23.29 16.85 -23.93
C THR A 6 24.52 16.06 -23.51
N ARG A 7 24.35 14.76 -23.25
CA ARG A 7 25.41 13.86 -22.81
C ARG A 7 25.31 12.52 -23.53
N ASP A 8 26.43 11.90 -23.82
CA ASP A 8 26.48 10.48 -24.13
C ASP A 8 26.33 9.72 -22.80
N LEU A 9 25.34 8.82 -22.74
CA LEU A 9 25.03 8.06 -21.55
C LEU A 9 25.56 6.63 -21.69
N PRO A 10 26.27 6.09 -20.67
CA PRO A 10 26.67 4.72 -20.67
C PRO A 10 25.44 3.77 -20.56
N VAL A 11 25.52 2.63 -21.25
CA VAL A 11 24.54 1.57 -21.12
C VAL A 11 24.93 0.68 -19.94
N LEU A 12 24.17 0.76 -18.86
CA LEU A 12 24.38 -0.04 -17.66
C LEU A 12 24.06 -1.53 -17.92
N ALA A 13 22.95 -1.80 -18.59
CA ALA A 13 22.48 -3.15 -18.84
C ALA A 13 21.58 -3.23 -20.08
N GLU A 14 21.55 -4.45 -20.67
CA GLU A 14 20.53 -4.88 -21.62
C GLU A 14 19.83 -6.12 -21.06
N VAL A 15 18.49 -6.06 -20.98
CA VAL A 15 17.64 -7.10 -20.37
C VAL A 15 16.45 -7.45 -21.26
N ASP A 16 15.81 -8.58 -20.99
CA ASP A 16 14.54 -8.91 -21.65
C ASP A 16 13.40 -8.11 -21.02
N VAL A 17 13.37 -8.08 -19.68
CA VAL A 17 12.33 -7.38 -18.90
C VAL A 17 12.97 -6.43 -17.90
N LEU A 18 12.59 -5.16 -17.98
CA LEU A 18 12.91 -4.13 -16.98
C LEU A 18 11.66 -3.78 -16.18
N VAL A 19 11.70 -4.01 -14.87
CA VAL A 19 10.61 -3.63 -13.95
C VAL A 19 10.99 -2.34 -13.25
N ALA A 20 10.19 -1.31 -13.45
CA ALA A 20 10.36 0.01 -12.86
C ALA A 20 9.47 0.16 -11.63
N GLY A 21 10.09 0.17 -10.44
CA GLY A 21 9.43 0.24 -9.13
C GLY A 21 9.36 -1.11 -8.42
N GLY A 22 9.87 -1.13 -7.19
CA GLY A 22 9.97 -2.31 -6.32
C GLY A 22 8.80 -2.49 -5.36
N GLY A 23 7.60 -1.95 -5.63
CA GLY A 23 6.39 -2.24 -4.86
C GLY A 23 5.94 -3.71 -5.03
N LEU A 24 4.89 -4.13 -4.32
CA LEU A 24 4.39 -5.53 -4.37
C LEU A 24 4.10 -5.98 -5.81
N GLY A 25 3.52 -5.09 -6.65
CA GLY A 25 3.29 -5.38 -8.07
C GLY A 25 4.59 -5.59 -8.84
N GLY A 26 5.61 -4.77 -8.57
CA GLY A 26 6.94 -4.90 -9.20
C GLY A 26 7.68 -6.15 -8.76
N ILE A 27 7.65 -6.49 -7.48
CA ILE A 27 8.22 -7.74 -6.95
C ILE A 27 7.58 -8.95 -7.63
N ALA A 28 6.24 -8.96 -7.71
CA ALA A 28 5.52 -10.05 -8.35
C ALA A 28 5.85 -10.16 -9.85
N ALA A 29 5.88 -9.02 -10.56
CA ALA A 29 6.20 -8.98 -11.98
C ALA A 29 7.64 -9.42 -12.26
N ALA A 30 8.61 -8.93 -11.50
CA ALA A 30 10.01 -9.30 -11.66
C ALA A 30 10.27 -10.79 -11.35
N THR A 31 9.70 -11.28 -10.23
CA THR A 31 9.79 -12.69 -9.84
C THR A 31 9.18 -13.60 -10.90
N ALA A 32 7.98 -13.25 -11.41
CA ALA A 32 7.31 -14.02 -12.45
C ALA A 32 8.10 -14.03 -13.75
N SER A 33 8.62 -12.89 -14.20
CA SER A 33 9.39 -12.76 -15.42
C SER A 33 10.68 -13.59 -15.37
N ALA A 34 11.42 -13.49 -14.26
CA ALA A 34 12.66 -14.24 -14.07
C ALA A 34 12.40 -15.76 -13.99
N ARG A 35 11.37 -16.19 -13.25
CA ARG A 35 10.96 -17.60 -13.19
C ARG A 35 10.49 -18.16 -14.54
N ALA A 36 10.00 -17.30 -15.44
CA ALA A 36 9.70 -17.67 -16.82
C ALA A 36 10.93 -17.72 -17.75
N GLY A 37 12.13 -17.46 -17.22
CA GLY A 37 13.40 -17.55 -17.95
C GLY A 37 13.85 -16.24 -18.61
N ALA A 38 13.16 -15.13 -18.40
CA ALA A 38 13.58 -13.85 -18.94
C ALA A 38 14.74 -13.25 -18.12
N LYS A 39 15.74 -12.67 -18.79
CA LYS A 39 16.76 -11.85 -18.14
C LYS A 39 16.09 -10.59 -17.59
N THR A 40 15.87 -10.56 -16.27
CA THR A 40 15.04 -9.55 -15.62
C THR A 40 15.86 -8.65 -14.71
N MET A 41 15.61 -7.33 -14.77
CA MET A 41 16.14 -6.35 -13.84
C MET A 41 14.99 -5.56 -13.20
N LEU A 42 15.11 -5.27 -11.91
CA LEU A 42 14.22 -4.39 -11.16
C LEU A 42 14.99 -3.18 -10.66
N ILE A 43 14.45 -1.98 -10.88
CA ILE A 43 14.96 -0.73 -10.30
C ILE A 43 13.97 -0.17 -9.28
N GLU A 44 14.50 0.36 -8.17
CA GLU A 44 13.71 0.99 -7.11
C GLU A 44 14.42 2.23 -6.57
N ARG A 45 13.66 3.31 -6.34
CA ARG A 45 14.18 4.58 -5.82
C ARG A 45 14.61 4.53 -4.36
N ASN A 46 13.95 3.69 -3.56
CA ASN A 46 14.33 3.47 -2.16
C ASN A 46 15.52 2.49 -2.08
N SER A 47 16.08 2.35 -0.89
CA SER A 47 17.15 1.39 -0.59
C SER A 47 16.65 -0.04 -0.30
N TYR A 48 15.38 -0.33 -0.55
CA TYR A 48 14.74 -1.63 -0.34
C TYR A 48 13.43 -1.73 -1.11
N ALA A 49 12.99 -2.96 -1.38
CA ALA A 49 11.73 -3.24 -2.05
C ALA A 49 10.52 -3.22 -1.09
N GLY A 50 9.31 -3.25 -1.65
CA GLY A 50 8.03 -3.33 -0.96
C GLY A 50 7.12 -2.10 -1.19
N GLY A 51 7.68 -0.95 -1.56
CA GLY A 51 6.91 0.26 -1.82
C GLY A 51 6.04 0.66 -0.62
N VAL A 52 4.71 0.76 -0.79
CA VAL A 52 3.79 1.12 0.29
C VAL A 52 3.81 0.10 1.44
N ALA A 53 4.07 -1.18 1.13
CA ALA A 53 4.14 -2.27 2.12
C ALA A 53 5.37 -2.18 3.05
N THR A 54 6.38 -1.39 2.69
CA THR A 54 7.60 -1.16 3.48
C THR A 54 7.87 0.32 3.72
N ALA A 55 8.25 1.08 2.68
CA ALA A 55 8.55 2.51 2.79
C ALA A 55 7.32 3.35 3.20
N GLY A 56 6.12 2.91 2.86
CA GLY A 56 4.88 3.53 3.28
C GLY A 56 4.35 3.09 4.64
N LEU A 57 5.00 2.14 5.33
CA LEU A 57 4.58 1.53 6.60
C LEU A 57 3.13 0.99 6.61
N CYS A 58 2.56 0.66 5.48
CA CYS A 58 1.28 -0.03 5.38
C CYS A 58 1.51 -1.53 5.52
N CYS A 59 1.67 -1.99 6.77
CA CYS A 59 2.16 -3.32 7.11
C CYS A 59 1.04 -4.36 7.26
N SER A 60 0.00 -4.23 6.48
CA SER A 60 -1.09 -5.21 6.45
C SER A 60 -1.56 -5.47 5.03
N ILE A 61 -1.96 -6.71 4.77
CA ILE A 61 -2.65 -7.11 3.55
C ILE A 61 -3.96 -7.75 3.99
N PHE A 62 -5.07 -7.20 3.52
CA PHE A 62 -6.40 -7.65 3.91
C PHE A 62 -7.41 -7.49 2.77
N ASN A 63 -8.56 -8.17 2.89
CA ASN A 63 -9.70 -8.06 1.98
C ASN A 63 -9.40 -8.36 0.51
N CYS A 64 -8.38 -9.15 0.17
CA CYS A 64 -8.04 -9.39 -1.23
C CYS A 64 -7.93 -10.85 -1.64
N TYR A 65 -7.81 -11.78 -0.70
CA TYR A 65 -7.54 -13.18 -1.02
C TYR A 65 -8.79 -14.05 -1.17
N TYR A 66 -9.84 -13.79 -0.41
CA TYR A 66 -10.98 -14.67 -0.27
C TYR A 66 -12.29 -14.05 -0.76
N THR A 67 -13.21 -14.91 -1.21
CA THR A 67 -14.63 -14.58 -1.39
C THR A 67 -15.34 -14.56 -0.03
N ALA A 68 -16.58 -14.06 0.02
CA ALA A 68 -17.39 -14.05 1.24
C ALA A 68 -17.70 -15.47 1.76
N ASP A 69 -17.83 -16.45 0.87
CA ASP A 69 -17.98 -17.87 1.19
C ASP A 69 -16.64 -18.61 1.38
N HIS A 70 -15.59 -17.87 1.63
CA HIS A 70 -14.27 -18.38 2.01
C HIS A 70 -13.55 -19.23 0.94
N ARG A 71 -13.78 -18.95 -0.33
CA ARG A 71 -13.01 -19.55 -1.43
C ARG A 71 -11.84 -18.65 -1.78
N LEU A 72 -10.66 -19.24 -2.00
CA LEU A 72 -9.47 -18.51 -2.39
C LEU A 72 -9.62 -17.95 -3.81
N ALA A 73 -9.68 -16.64 -3.94
CA ALA A 73 -9.82 -15.91 -5.21
C ALA A 73 -8.47 -15.57 -5.85
N VAL A 74 -7.46 -15.27 -5.04
CA VAL A 74 -6.12 -14.87 -5.45
C VAL A 74 -5.13 -15.99 -5.11
N THR A 75 -4.30 -16.38 -6.07
CA THR A 75 -3.33 -17.47 -5.93
C THR A 75 -1.95 -17.07 -6.48
N GLY A 76 -0.98 -17.99 -6.43
CA GLY A 76 0.36 -17.77 -6.97
C GLY A 76 1.23 -16.87 -6.10
N ILE A 77 2.02 -16.01 -6.72
CA ILE A 77 3.00 -15.14 -6.02
C ILE A 77 2.39 -14.32 -4.88
N PRO A 78 1.19 -13.73 -4.99
CA PRO A 78 0.57 -13.04 -3.85
C PRO A 78 0.37 -13.92 -2.62
N VAL A 79 -0.02 -15.19 -2.79
CA VAL A 79 -0.15 -16.14 -1.67
C VAL A 79 1.22 -16.56 -1.13
N GLU A 80 2.22 -16.75 -1.99
CA GLU A 80 3.60 -17.01 -1.57
C GLU A 80 4.15 -15.88 -0.70
N ILE A 81 3.90 -14.62 -1.09
CA ILE A 81 4.24 -13.44 -0.29
C ILE A 81 3.53 -13.52 1.07
N ALA A 82 2.24 -13.76 1.07
CA ALA A 82 1.40 -13.83 2.26
C ALA A 82 1.88 -14.91 3.24
N ASP A 83 2.07 -16.13 2.74
CA ASP A 83 2.55 -17.26 3.53
C ASP A 83 3.93 -17.00 4.14
N THR A 84 4.82 -16.37 3.38
CA THR A 84 6.18 -16.08 3.85
C THR A 84 6.20 -14.97 4.90
N LEU A 85 5.39 -13.93 4.72
CA LEU A 85 5.23 -12.85 5.71
C LEU A 85 4.62 -13.39 7.01
N ALA A 86 3.54 -14.16 6.92
CA ALA A 86 2.88 -14.76 8.06
C ALA A 86 3.76 -15.75 8.83
N ALA A 87 4.57 -16.53 8.11
CA ALA A 87 5.54 -17.43 8.72
C ALA A 87 6.64 -16.68 9.49
N ALA A 88 7.10 -15.53 8.98
CA ALA A 88 8.09 -14.70 9.64
C ALA A 88 7.58 -14.07 10.96
N GLU A 89 6.27 -13.88 11.08
CA GLU A 89 5.63 -13.41 12.30
C GLU A 89 5.16 -14.56 13.24
N GLY A 90 5.46 -15.81 12.88
CA GLY A 90 5.25 -16.98 13.74
C GLY A 90 3.85 -17.59 13.66
N TYR A 91 2.91 -17.04 12.91
CA TYR A 91 1.56 -17.61 12.82
C TYR A 91 1.31 -18.47 11.56
N GLY A 92 2.28 -18.51 10.63
CA GLY A 92 2.25 -19.40 9.47
C GLY A 92 0.96 -19.27 8.66
N LYS A 93 0.33 -20.41 8.34
CA LYS A 93 -0.89 -20.45 7.51
C LYS A 93 -2.19 -20.12 8.24
N LYS A 94 -2.17 -19.78 9.50
CA LYS A 94 -3.38 -19.43 10.27
C LYS A 94 -4.17 -18.25 9.68
N TRP A 95 -3.49 -17.38 8.91
CA TRP A 95 -4.16 -16.28 8.23
C TRP A 95 -5.26 -16.73 7.25
N HIS A 96 -5.17 -17.97 6.75
CA HIS A 96 -6.21 -18.55 5.88
C HIS A 96 -7.53 -18.72 6.62
N ASP A 97 -7.50 -19.00 7.93
CA ASP A 97 -8.68 -19.21 8.76
C ASP A 97 -9.36 -17.90 9.17
N HIS A 98 -8.67 -16.76 8.96
CA HIS A 98 -9.08 -15.43 9.36
C HIS A 98 -9.33 -14.50 8.15
N LYS A 99 -10.09 -14.96 7.16
CA LYS A 99 -10.49 -14.19 5.95
C LYS A 99 -9.30 -13.58 5.16
N GLY A 100 -8.10 -14.14 5.33
CA GLY A 100 -6.94 -13.73 4.58
C GLY A 100 -6.28 -12.43 5.08
N HIS A 101 -6.40 -12.12 6.37
CA HIS A 101 -5.74 -10.97 6.97
C HIS A 101 -4.32 -11.30 7.40
N ILE A 102 -3.38 -10.46 6.99
CA ILE A 102 -1.95 -10.59 7.29
C ILE A 102 -1.46 -9.26 7.81
N ILE A 103 -0.84 -9.29 9.00
CA ILE A 103 -0.14 -8.15 9.59
C ILE A 103 1.31 -8.62 9.82
N TYR A 104 2.27 -7.80 9.39
CA TYR A 104 3.67 -8.19 9.38
C TYR A 104 4.59 -7.03 9.77
N ASP A 105 5.79 -7.38 10.23
CA ASP A 105 6.85 -6.41 10.48
C ASP A 105 7.54 -5.99 9.19
N VAL A 106 7.76 -4.70 9.05
CA VAL A 106 8.35 -4.09 7.85
C VAL A 106 9.79 -4.54 7.63
N GLU A 107 10.58 -4.72 8.68
CA GLU A 107 11.98 -5.16 8.54
C GLU A 107 12.07 -6.64 8.13
N SER A 108 11.12 -7.46 8.59
CA SER A 108 10.99 -8.82 8.08
C SER A 108 10.60 -8.84 6.60
N ALA A 109 9.66 -7.98 6.21
CA ALA A 109 9.20 -7.88 4.82
C ALA A 109 10.32 -7.47 3.86
N LYS A 110 11.17 -6.49 4.21
CA LYS A 110 12.32 -6.08 3.41
C LYS A 110 13.21 -7.29 3.05
N ARG A 111 13.63 -8.07 4.06
CA ARG A 111 14.47 -9.25 3.84
C ARG A 111 13.79 -10.35 3.04
N ILE A 112 12.48 -10.52 3.19
CA ILE A 112 11.70 -11.48 2.43
C ILE A 112 11.65 -11.09 0.96
N PHE A 113 11.40 -9.83 0.66
CA PHE A 113 11.36 -9.33 -0.72
C PHE A 113 12.71 -9.39 -1.40
N ASP A 114 13.80 -9.05 -0.69
CA ASP A 114 15.16 -9.20 -1.19
C ASP A 114 15.44 -10.67 -1.58
N ARG A 115 15.09 -11.62 -0.70
CA ARG A 115 15.27 -13.04 -0.96
C ARG A 115 14.42 -13.51 -2.13
N MET A 116 13.16 -13.14 -2.21
CA MET A 116 12.29 -13.54 -3.32
C MET A 116 12.84 -13.10 -4.67
N LEU A 117 13.36 -11.89 -4.77
CA LEU A 117 13.96 -11.35 -5.98
C LEU A 117 15.27 -12.07 -6.32
N THR A 118 16.16 -12.24 -5.35
CA THR A 118 17.47 -12.87 -5.56
C THR A 118 17.34 -14.36 -5.89
N ASP A 119 16.46 -15.10 -5.19
CA ASP A 119 16.23 -16.53 -5.45
C ASP A 119 15.58 -16.77 -6.82
N ALA A 120 14.82 -15.80 -7.34
CA ALA A 120 14.30 -15.83 -8.69
C ALA A 120 15.35 -15.48 -9.78
N GLY A 121 16.52 -14.95 -9.39
CA GLY A 121 17.57 -14.53 -10.33
C GLY A 121 17.34 -13.13 -10.91
N VAL A 122 16.56 -12.28 -10.24
CA VAL A 122 16.34 -10.88 -10.65
C VAL A 122 17.58 -10.06 -10.31
N ALA A 123 18.11 -9.30 -11.27
CA ALA A 123 19.07 -8.25 -11.00
C ALA A 123 18.34 -7.06 -10.35
N VAL A 124 18.79 -6.63 -9.17
CA VAL A 124 18.13 -5.54 -8.44
C VAL A 124 19.06 -4.35 -8.31
N GLN A 125 18.55 -3.13 -8.54
CA GLN A 125 19.25 -1.89 -8.28
C GLN A 125 18.38 -0.93 -7.48
N PHE A 126 18.76 -0.73 -6.23
CA PHE A 126 18.15 0.25 -5.32
C PHE A 126 18.77 1.65 -5.50
N GLY A 127 18.14 2.66 -4.89
CA GLY A 127 18.60 4.04 -4.96
C GLY A 127 18.62 4.59 -6.40
N THR A 128 17.74 4.09 -7.26
CA THR A 128 17.75 4.36 -8.69
C THR A 128 16.44 4.99 -9.13
N MET A 129 16.51 6.24 -9.58
CA MET A 129 15.36 7.02 -10.04
C MET A 129 15.24 6.98 -11.56
N ILE A 130 14.00 6.97 -12.06
CA ILE A 130 13.73 7.16 -13.48
C ILE A 130 13.87 8.64 -13.82
N SER A 131 14.80 9.00 -14.69
CA SER A 131 15.01 10.38 -15.15
C SER A 131 14.49 10.61 -16.58
N GLY A 132 14.29 9.54 -17.37
CA GLY A 132 13.79 9.61 -18.72
C GLY A 132 13.46 8.24 -19.32
N VAL A 133 13.12 8.25 -20.59
CA VAL A 133 12.82 7.05 -21.39
C VAL A 133 13.64 7.04 -22.66
N VAL A 134 13.96 5.84 -23.16
CA VAL A 134 14.59 5.65 -24.47
C VAL A 134 13.51 5.14 -25.42
N LYS A 135 13.28 5.88 -26.51
CA LYS A 135 12.34 5.49 -27.58
C LYS A 135 13.09 5.22 -28.88
N ARG A 136 12.62 4.23 -29.63
CA ARG A 136 13.01 3.95 -31.02
C ARG A 136 11.73 4.01 -31.86
N GLY A 137 11.50 5.13 -32.50
CA GLY A 137 10.17 5.45 -33.06
C GLY A 137 9.12 5.49 -31.95
N ASP A 138 8.04 4.74 -32.10
CA ASP A 138 6.97 4.63 -31.11
C ASP A 138 7.20 3.57 -30.03
N THR A 139 8.28 2.80 -30.16
CA THR A 139 8.60 1.72 -29.22
C THR A 139 9.44 2.23 -28.05
N LEU A 140 9.02 1.92 -26.83
CA LEU A 140 9.80 2.12 -25.62
C LEU A 140 10.94 1.06 -25.60
N ALA A 141 12.18 1.50 -25.71
CA ALA A 141 13.37 0.63 -25.80
C ALA A 141 14.18 0.55 -24.50
N GLY A 142 13.79 1.30 -23.49
CA GLY A 142 14.50 1.32 -22.19
C GLY A 142 14.22 2.57 -21.39
N LEU A 143 14.97 2.71 -20.29
CA LEU A 143 14.86 3.84 -19.37
C LEU A 143 16.21 4.53 -19.20
N ILE A 144 16.16 5.85 -19.00
CA ILE A 144 17.25 6.64 -18.48
C ILE A 144 17.08 6.71 -16.97
N VAL A 145 18.10 6.32 -16.24
CA VAL A 145 18.09 6.27 -14.78
C VAL A 145 19.14 7.18 -14.17
N GLU A 146 18.94 7.59 -12.95
CA GLU A 146 19.88 8.38 -12.15
C GLU A 146 20.11 7.66 -10.81
N SER A 147 21.36 7.44 -10.46
CA SER A 147 21.77 6.78 -9.22
C SER A 147 23.04 7.45 -8.65
N ALA A 148 23.59 6.90 -7.58
CA ALA A 148 24.89 7.32 -7.05
C ALA A 148 26.05 7.12 -8.06
N SER A 149 25.87 6.22 -9.05
CA SER A 149 26.83 6.02 -10.14
C SER A 149 26.73 7.07 -11.26
N GLY A 150 25.70 7.91 -11.22
CA GLY A 150 25.39 8.90 -12.25
C GLY A 150 24.22 8.51 -13.11
N ARG A 151 24.13 9.16 -14.28
CA ARG A 151 23.06 8.94 -15.26
C ARG A 151 23.46 7.86 -16.25
N GLU A 152 22.61 6.84 -16.37
CA GLU A 152 22.86 5.64 -17.17
C GLU A 152 21.62 5.22 -17.94
N VAL A 153 21.77 4.32 -18.90
CA VAL A 153 20.67 3.74 -19.69
C VAL A 153 20.55 2.25 -19.39
N ILE A 154 19.31 1.80 -19.21
CA ILE A 154 18.97 0.37 -19.21
C ILE A 154 18.10 0.11 -20.42
N LEU A 155 18.59 -0.73 -21.34
CA LEU A 155 17.85 -1.16 -22.52
C LEU A 155 17.04 -2.40 -22.19
N ALA A 156 15.81 -2.48 -22.70
CA ALA A 156 14.93 -3.62 -22.46
C ALA A 156 14.00 -3.89 -23.65
N LYS A 157 13.66 -5.18 -23.84
CA LYS A 157 12.65 -5.58 -24.83
C LYS A 157 11.23 -5.24 -24.33
N THR A 158 11.02 -5.35 -23.00
CA THR A 158 9.77 -5.04 -22.33
C THR A 158 10.04 -4.24 -21.09
N VAL A 159 9.27 -3.15 -20.86
CA VAL A 159 9.31 -2.36 -19.65
C VAL A 159 7.98 -2.50 -18.94
N ILE A 160 8.01 -2.86 -17.65
CA ILE A 160 6.84 -2.94 -16.78
C ILE A 160 6.85 -1.73 -15.85
N ASP A 161 5.85 -0.85 -16.00
CA ASP A 161 5.63 0.28 -15.10
C ASP A 161 4.91 -0.19 -13.82
N ALA A 162 5.67 -0.42 -12.76
CA ALA A 162 5.20 -0.77 -11.42
C ALA A 162 5.45 0.35 -10.40
N THR A 163 5.60 1.60 -10.86
CA THR A 163 5.92 2.77 -10.03
C THR A 163 4.77 3.20 -9.11
N GLY A 164 3.56 2.68 -9.32
CA GLY A 164 2.35 3.07 -8.61
C GLY A 164 1.73 4.38 -9.10
N GLU A 165 2.48 5.18 -9.86
CA GLU A 165 2.06 6.50 -10.31
C GLU A 165 2.16 6.70 -11.83
N THR A 166 2.27 5.60 -12.58
CA THR A 166 2.41 5.61 -14.04
C THR A 166 3.57 6.50 -14.52
N GLU A 167 4.71 6.44 -13.82
CA GLU A 167 5.86 7.32 -14.07
C GLU A 167 6.49 7.05 -15.44
N VAL A 168 6.65 5.77 -15.81
CA VAL A 168 7.21 5.38 -17.11
C VAL A 168 6.25 5.79 -18.23
N ALA A 169 4.97 5.45 -18.11
CA ALA A 169 3.95 5.79 -19.09
C ALA A 169 3.84 7.32 -19.30
N HIS A 170 3.91 8.09 -18.20
CA HIS A 170 3.93 9.55 -18.25
C HIS A 170 5.13 10.09 -19.03
N ARG A 171 6.34 9.61 -18.74
CA ARG A 171 7.56 10.05 -19.42
C ARG A 171 7.63 9.59 -20.86
N ALA A 172 7.00 8.47 -21.18
CA ALA A 172 6.88 7.97 -22.56
C ALA A 172 5.87 8.76 -23.40
N GLY A 173 5.06 9.62 -22.77
CA GLY A 173 4.02 10.39 -23.44
C GLY A 173 2.72 9.63 -23.68
N ALA A 174 2.50 8.50 -22.98
CA ALA A 174 1.25 7.77 -23.07
C ALA A 174 0.08 8.61 -22.54
N PRO A 175 -1.12 8.48 -23.13
CA PRO A 175 -2.31 9.18 -22.65
C PRO A 175 -2.66 8.78 -21.21
N LEU A 176 -2.87 9.78 -20.36
CA LEU A 176 -3.19 9.59 -18.96
C LEU A 176 -4.43 10.39 -18.57
N LYS A 177 -5.25 9.81 -17.72
CA LYS A 177 -6.31 10.52 -16.99
C LYS A 177 -5.76 11.09 -15.70
N THR A 178 -6.13 12.33 -15.41
CA THR A 178 -5.77 12.96 -14.15
C THR A 178 -6.60 12.40 -13.01
N LYS A 179 -6.05 12.48 -11.83
CA LYS A 179 -6.61 12.12 -10.54
C LYS A 179 -8.08 12.55 -10.36
N PRO A 180 -8.95 11.69 -9.86
CA PRO A 180 -10.24 12.12 -9.35
C PRO A 180 -10.07 13.01 -8.11
N PRO A 181 -10.97 13.97 -7.87
CA PRO A 181 -10.85 14.96 -6.80
C PRO A 181 -10.85 14.39 -5.37
N TRP A 182 -11.18 13.12 -5.22
CA TRP A 182 -11.22 12.41 -3.93
C TRP A 182 -9.97 11.59 -3.60
N ALA A 183 -8.95 11.58 -4.46
CA ALA A 183 -7.71 10.86 -4.17
C ALA A 183 -6.90 11.57 -3.10
N ARG A 184 -6.56 10.85 -2.05
CA ARG A 184 -5.94 11.33 -0.82
C ARG A 184 -4.60 10.64 -0.56
N HIS A 185 -3.85 11.17 0.39
CA HIS A 185 -2.59 10.60 0.86
C HIS A 185 -2.58 10.51 2.39
N SER A 186 -1.75 9.64 2.93
CA SER A 186 -1.49 9.52 4.36
C SER A 186 0.01 9.36 4.62
N LEU A 187 0.45 9.76 5.81
CA LEU A 187 1.76 9.40 6.34
C LEU A 187 1.55 8.41 7.48
N CYS A 188 1.93 7.16 7.29
CA CYS A 188 1.89 6.17 8.35
C CYS A 188 3.04 6.37 9.34
N PHE A 189 2.85 5.91 10.57
CA PHE A 189 3.91 5.85 11.56
C PHE A 189 3.78 4.58 12.42
N ARG A 190 4.83 4.25 13.15
CA ARG A 190 4.88 3.09 14.03
C ARG A 190 5.21 3.50 15.45
N PHE A 191 4.39 3.03 16.39
CA PHE A 191 4.76 2.99 17.79
C PHE A 191 5.71 1.83 18.08
N GLY A 192 6.74 2.09 18.88
CA GLY A 192 7.48 1.09 19.65
C GLY A 192 7.04 1.11 21.08
N ASN A 193 7.30 0.01 21.80
CA ASN A 193 6.94 -0.18 23.22
C ASN A 193 5.42 0.01 23.49
N ALA A 194 4.60 -0.40 22.55
CA ALA A 194 3.14 -0.46 22.72
C ALA A 194 2.73 -1.81 23.31
N ASP A 195 1.97 -1.79 24.39
CA ASP A 195 1.39 -2.99 25.00
C ASP A 195 0.05 -3.32 24.35
N ILE A 196 0.11 -4.19 23.32
CA ILE A 196 -1.06 -4.58 22.56
C ILE A 196 -2.05 -5.40 23.39
N ASP A 197 -1.55 -6.23 24.33
CA ASP A 197 -2.41 -7.00 25.23
C ASP A 197 -3.24 -6.08 26.14
N ALA A 198 -2.64 -5.02 26.69
CA ALA A 198 -3.36 -4.02 27.48
C ALA A 198 -4.44 -3.29 26.66
N PHE A 199 -4.13 -2.92 25.41
CA PHE A 199 -5.11 -2.28 24.52
C PHE A 199 -6.27 -3.23 24.17
N VAL A 200 -5.99 -4.47 23.84
CA VAL A 200 -7.01 -5.49 23.55
C VAL A 200 -7.87 -5.75 24.79
N THR A 201 -7.24 -5.88 25.97
CA THR A 201 -7.95 -6.03 27.25
C THR A 201 -8.87 -4.83 27.55
N TYR A 202 -8.45 -3.64 27.20
CA TYR A 202 -9.31 -2.45 27.30
C TYR A 202 -10.54 -2.58 26.40
N LEU A 203 -10.37 -2.99 25.15
CA LEU A 203 -11.48 -3.18 24.21
C LEU A 203 -12.42 -4.32 24.64
N GLU A 204 -11.89 -5.41 25.22
CA GLU A 204 -12.73 -6.49 25.77
C GLU A 204 -13.67 -5.99 26.87
N LYS A 205 -13.25 -4.98 27.66
CA LYS A 205 -14.10 -4.32 28.66
C LYS A 205 -15.03 -3.28 28.06
N HIS A 206 -14.77 -2.83 26.83
CA HIS A 206 -15.52 -1.80 26.12
C HIS A 206 -15.86 -2.22 24.68
N PRO A 207 -16.56 -3.38 24.48
CA PRO A 207 -16.72 -3.97 23.15
C PRO A 207 -17.43 -3.06 22.15
N GLY A 208 -18.27 -2.13 22.60
CA GLY A 208 -18.92 -1.12 21.75
C GLY A 208 -17.97 -0.07 21.17
N GLU A 209 -16.71 -0.05 21.59
CA GLU A 209 -15.68 0.85 21.04
C GLU A 209 -14.89 0.25 19.88
N TYR A 210 -15.10 -1.04 19.54
CA TYR A 210 -14.53 -1.65 18.35
C TYR A 210 -15.44 -1.40 17.14
N PRO A 211 -14.91 -0.87 16.01
CA PRO A 211 -15.72 -0.51 14.84
C PRO A 211 -16.01 -1.71 13.96
N GLU A 212 -17.02 -2.48 14.30
CA GLU A 212 -17.44 -3.62 13.52
C GLU A 212 -17.89 -3.22 12.11
N TYR A 213 -17.56 -4.02 11.10
CA TYR A 213 -17.98 -3.88 9.68
C TYR A 213 -17.61 -2.53 9.04
N MET A 214 -16.63 -1.82 9.55
CA MET A 214 -16.23 -0.53 8.95
C MET A 214 -15.40 -0.72 7.68
N ASP A 215 -14.20 -1.25 7.82
CA ASP A 215 -13.21 -1.43 6.77
C ASP A 215 -13.03 -2.89 6.37
N VAL A 216 -13.25 -3.73 7.35
CA VAL A 216 -13.12 -5.18 7.27
C VAL A 216 -14.47 -5.78 7.66
N ASP A 217 -14.82 -6.85 7.01
CA ASP A 217 -16.05 -7.60 7.30
C ASP A 217 -15.83 -8.47 8.54
N TRP A 218 -15.52 -7.83 9.67
CA TRP A 218 -15.24 -8.47 10.95
C TRP A 218 -16.13 -7.93 12.06
N THR A 219 -16.57 -8.85 12.91
CA THR A 219 -17.04 -8.58 14.27
C THR A 219 -15.85 -8.45 15.23
N PHE A 220 -16.08 -7.86 16.39
CA PHE A 220 -15.05 -7.83 17.43
C PHE A 220 -14.64 -9.23 17.90
N ALA A 221 -15.57 -10.17 17.93
CA ALA A 221 -15.27 -11.57 18.28
C ALA A 221 -14.32 -12.22 17.26
N GLU A 222 -14.48 -11.96 15.97
CA GLU A 222 -13.56 -12.43 14.91
C GLU A 222 -12.17 -11.76 15.03
N ALA A 223 -12.12 -10.47 15.33
CA ALA A 223 -10.86 -9.76 15.59
C ALA A 223 -10.11 -10.33 16.81
N LEU A 224 -10.84 -10.68 17.88
CA LEU A 224 -10.25 -11.33 19.05
C LEU A 224 -9.77 -12.76 18.75
N ALA A 225 -10.53 -13.53 17.96
CA ALA A 225 -10.10 -14.85 17.52
C ALA A 225 -8.79 -14.77 16.72
N HIS A 226 -8.74 -13.86 15.75
CA HIS A 226 -7.52 -13.59 14.99
C HIS A 226 -6.35 -13.22 15.92
N TYR A 227 -6.56 -12.30 16.87
CA TYR A 227 -5.52 -11.88 17.80
C TYR A 227 -4.98 -13.05 18.65
N ARG A 228 -5.86 -13.90 19.17
CA ARG A 228 -5.46 -15.07 19.98
C ARG A 228 -4.63 -16.08 19.17
N ASP A 229 -4.95 -16.24 17.89
CA ASP A 229 -4.27 -17.21 17.02
C ASP A 229 -2.96 -16.69 16.44
N THR A 230 -2.91 -15.39 16.11
CA THR A 230 -1.79 -14.81 15.36
C THR A 230 -0.92 -13.86 16.18
N ARG A 231 -1.41 -13.39 17.32
CA ARG A 231 -0.80 -12.32 18.14
C ARG A 231 -0.68 -10.99 17.38
N THR A 232 -1.49 -10.84 16.31
CA THR A 232 -1.60 -9.58 15.56
C THR A 232 -3.01 -9.03 15.68
N PHE A 233 -3.16 -7.71 15.79
CA PHE A 233 -4.44 -7.06 16.04
C PHE A 233 -4.72 -5.97 15.01
N LEU A 234 -5.90 -6.02 14.39
CA LEU A 234 -6.40 -4.99 13.49
C LEU A 234 -7.47 -4.15 14.19
N PHE A 235 -7.25 -2.84 14.21
CA PHE A 235 -8.26 -1.86 14.61
C PHE A 235 -8.64 -1.04 13.38
N PRO A 236 -9.86 -1.21 12.83
CA PRO A 236 -10.27 -0.66 11.54
C PRO A 236 -10.29 0.87 11.47
N HIS A 237 -10.35 1.42 10.26
CA HIS A 237 -10.57 2.85 10.02
C HIS A 237 -11.84 3.33 10.73
N GLY A 238 -11.79 4.57 11.24
CA GLY A 238 -12.89 5.15 12.00
C GLY A 238 -12.97 4.68 13.46
N GLY A 239 -12.24 3.60 13.82
CA GLY A 239 -12.24 3.05 15.17
C GLY A 239 -11.72 4.02 16.21
N PHE A 240 -10.75 4.85 15.86
CA PHE A 240 -10.23 5.86 16.76
C PHE A 240 -11.35 6.79 17.29
N MET A 241 -12.28 7.18 16.44
CA MET A 241 -13.42 8.02 16.83
C MET A 241 -14.52 7.26 17.59
N GLN A 242 -14.46 5.92 17.63
CA GLN A 242 -15.35 5.10 18.46
C GLN A 242 -14.91 5.06 19.92
N LEU A 243 -13.62 5.30 20.20
CA LEU A 243 -13.09 5.32 21.56
C LEU A 243 -13.75 6.43 22.38
N SER A 244 -14.38 6.08 23.48
CA SER A 244 -15.11 7.05 24.34
C SER A 244 -14.19 8.14 24.88
N VAL A 245 -12.94 7.82 25.13
CA VAL A 245 -11.92 8.78 25.57
C VAL A 245 -11.62 9.82 24.48
N VAL A 246 -11.60 9.44 23.20
CA VAL A 246 -11.43 10.35 22.08
C VAL A 246 -12.66 11.25 21.94
N GLN A 247 -13.86 10.69 22.01
CA GLN A 247 -15.11 11.44 21.94
C GLN A 247 -15.22 12.50 23.06
N LYS A 248 -14.85 12.13 24.28
CA LYS A 248 -14.81 13.05 25.43
C LYS A 248 -13.79 14.19 25.21
N ALA A 249 -12.59 13.85 24.73
CA ALA A 249 -11.56 14.85 24.48
C ALA A 249 -11.94 15.83 23.36
N VAL A 250 -12.58 15.34 22.31
CA VAL A 250 -13.11 16.19 21.22
C VAL A 250 -14.22 17.09 21.74
N ALA A 251 -15.17 16.56 22.52
CA ALA A 251 -16.26 17.34 23.11
C ALA A 251 -15.75 18.40 24.08
N ALA A 252 -14.70 18.14 24.83
CA ALA A 252 -14.06 19.06 25.75
C ALA A 252 -13.13 20.10 25.06
N GLY A 253 -12.89 19.96 23.76
CA GLY A 253 -11.95 20.80 23.00
C GLY A 253 -10.48 20.57 23.34
N THR A 254 -10.15 19.52 24.09
CA THR A 254 -8.76 19.17 24.46
C THR A 254 -8.04 18.35 23.40
N PHE A 255 -8.77 17.82 22.42
CA PHE A 255 -8.24 17.17 21.25
C PHE A 255 -9.03 17.66 20.02
N THR A 256 -8.34 18.21 19.04
CA THR A 256 -8.97 18.73 17.82
C THR A 256 -8.90 17.68 16.72
N ARG A 257 -10.02 17.42 16.05
CA ARG A 257 -10.11 16.53 14.87
C ARG A 257 -9.21 16.98 13.71
N THR A 258 -8.88 18.27 13.69
CA THR A 258 -8.08 18.90 12.64
C THR A 258 -6.78 19.41 13.23
N ALA A 259 -5.67 18.81 12.89
CA ALA A 259 -4.37 19.41 13.13
C ALA A 259 -4.08 20.45 12.03
N GLY A 260 -4.84 21.53 12.03
CA GLY A 260 -4.62 22.71 11.19
C GLY A 260 -5.02 22.61 9.73
N VAL A 261 -5.11 21.44 9.11
CA VAL A 261 -5.36 21.34 7.67
C VAL A 261 -6.46 20.36 7.26
N HIS A 262 -6.70 19.25 7.98
CA HIS A 262 -7.65 18.24 7.51
C HIS A 262 -8.26 17.38 8.63
N ASP A 263 -9.43 16.83 8.35
CA ASP A 263 -10.22 15.92 9.19
C ASP A 263 -9.63 14.52 9.19
N THR A 264 -8.50 14.35 9.86
CA THR A 264 -7.57 13.24 9.65
C THR A 264 -7.69 12.12 10.67
N LEU A 265 -8.33 12.39 11.79
CA LEU A 265 -8.43 11.43 12.90
C LEU A 265 -9.51 10.37 12.66
N ASP A 266 -10.50 10.66 11.84
CA ASP A 266 -11.58 9.71 11.51
C ASP A 266 -11.06 8.46 10.76
N ALA A 267 -9.87 8.55 10.19
CA ALA A 267 -9.35 7.51 9.31
C ALA A 267 -8.18 6.70 9.90
N CYS A 268 -7.82 6.89 11.16
CA CYS A 268 -6.77 6.10 11.77
C CYS A 268 -7.14 4.62 11.78
N GLN A 269 -6.35 3.81 11.07
CA GLN A 269 -6.35 2.36 11.15
C GLN A 269 -5.08 1.91 11.85
N MET A 270 -5.18 0.88 12.69
CA MET A 270 -4.02 0.43 13.46
C MET A 270 -3.78 -1.06 13.30
N HIS A 271 -2.50 -1.45 13.22
CA HIS A 271 -2.04 -2.81 13.05
C HIS A 271 -1.01 -3.15 14.11
N GLY A 272 -1.41 -3.92 15.12
CA GLY A 272 -0.58 -4.31 16.24
C GLY A 272 0.11 -5.65 16.03
N ILE A 273 1.36 -5.77 16.51
CA ILE A 273 2.10 -7.02 16.62
C ILE A 273 2.56 -7.14 18.07
N ALA A 274 1.87 -7.99 18.84
CA ALA A 274 2.11 -8.08 20.28
C ALA A 274 3.53 -8.55 20.60
N GLU A 275 4.03 -9.57 19.90
CA GLU A 275 5.34 -10.16 20.11
C GLU A 275 6.51 -9.19 19.82
N ARG A 276 6.20 -8.08 19.13
CA ARG A 276 7.18 -7.01 18.84
C ARG A 276 6.93 -5.73 19.62
N SER A 277 5.85 -5.67 20.39
CA SER A 277 5.39 -4.47 21.10
C SER A 277 5.31 -3.27 20.15
N THR A 278 4.77 -3.47 18.94
CA THR A 278 4.62 -2.42 17.92
C THR A 278 3.18 -2.25 17.49
N MET A 279 2.82 -0.99 17.20
CA MET A 279 1.54 -0.65 16.58
C MET A 279 1.79 0.29 15.41
N HIS A 280 1.47 -0.14 14.20
CA HIS A 280 1.47 0.73 13.03
C HIS A 280 0.17 1.49 12.96
N VAL A 281 0.25 2.76 12.63
CA VAL A 281 -0.90 3.67 12.52
C VAL A 281 -0.92 4.25 11.12
N VAL A 282 -2.02 4.01 10.41
CA VAL A 282 -2.33 4.73 9.18
C VAL A 282 -3.05 6.01 9.60
N THR A 283 -2.40 7.15 9.42
CA THR A 283 -3.02 8.44 9.78
C THR A 283 -4.12 8.81 8.79
N GLY A 284 -4.87 9.82 9.15
CA GLY A 284 -5.91 10.36 8.30
C GLY A 284 -5.42 10.86 6.94
N LEU A 285 -6.35 10.97 6.03
CA LEU A 285 -6.11 11.22 4.62
C LEU A 285 -6.30 12.70 4.30
N THR A 286 -5.30 13.28 3.67
CA THR A 286 -5.33 14.66 3.21
C THR A 286 -5.27 14.74 1.69
N ASP A 287 -5.76 15.83 1.12
CA ASP A 287 -5.71 16.06 -0.33
C ASP A 287 -4.34 16.60 -0.76
N LEU A 288 -3.80 16.03 -1.85
CA LEU A 288 -2.67 16.64 -2.57
C LEU A 288 -3.23 17.58 -3.65
N PRO A 289 -3.08 18.90 -3.50
CA PRO A 289 -3.75 19.86 -4.37
C PRO A 289 -3.36 19.75 -5.85
N ARG A 290 -2.10 19.43 -6.13
CA ARG A 290 -1.50 19.45 -7.47
C ARG A 290 -0.98 18.11 -7.95
N GLY A 291 -1.33 17.02 -7.26
CA GLY A 291 -0.84 15.69 -7.63
C GLY A 291 0.61 15.44 -7.24
N VAL A 292 1.37 14.80 -8.11
CA VAL A 292 2.74 14.32 -7.82
C VAL A 292 3.76 15.40 -8.11
N ASN A 293 3.88 16.42 -7.28
CA ASN A 293 5.00 17.34 -7.36
C ASN A 293 5.78 17.33 -6.04
N ALA A 294 7.09 17.49 -6.15
CA ALA A 294 8.00 17.35 -5.01
C ALA A 294 7.73 18.37 -3.89
N HIS A 295 7.26 19.56 -4.23
CA HIS A 295 6.95 20.61 -3.26
C HIS A 295 5.76 20.21 -2.38
N ASP A 296 4.62 19.83 -2.98
CA ASP A 296 3.41 19.46 -2.25
C ASP A 296 3.63 18.17 -1.44
N ILE A 297 4.38 17.19 -2.00
CA ILE A 297 4.78 15.96 -1.30
C ILE A 297 5.63 16.30 -0.07
N SER A 298 6.59 17.20 -0.19
CA SER A 298 7.45 17.60 0.93
C SER A 298 6.64 18.23 2.07
N HIS A 299 5.73 19.13 1.75
CA HIS A 299 4.83 19.73 2.75
C HIS A 299 3.94 18.67 3.41
N ALA A 300 3.34 17.78 2.62
CA ALA A 300 2.49 16.71 3.14
C ALA A 300 3.25 15.75 4.08
N ILE A 301 4.53 15.49 3.82
CA ILE A 301 5.39 14.70 4.71
C ILE A 301 5.64 15.43 6.03
N MET A 302 5.94 16.72 6.00
CA MET A 302 6.15 17.53 7.20
C MET A 302 4.87 17.62 8.05
N ASP A 303 3.74 17.89 7.42
CA ASP A 303 2.44 17.94 8.06
C ASP A 303 2.06 16.58 8.67
N GLY A 304 2.31 15.49 7.93
CA GLY A 304 2.07 14.14 8.40
C GLY A 304 2.91 13.77 9.65
N ARG A 305 4.16 14.23 9.75
CA ARG A 305 4.97 14.04 10.95
C ARG A 305 4.43 14.82 12.15
N THR A 306 3.97 16.04 11.92
CA THR A 306 3.29 16.84 12.96
C THR A 306 2.02 16.14 13.45
N MET A 307 1.23 15.60 12.52
CA MET A 307 0.05 14.81 12.84
C MET A 307 0.39 13.56 13.66
N ALA A 308 1.41 12.81 13.26
CA ALA A 308 1.86 11.63 13.99
C ALA A 308 2.23 11.97 15.45
N ALA A 309 2.92 13.08 15.66
CA ALA A 309 3.28 13.54 17.01
C ALA A 309 2.04 13.89 17.86
N ILE A 310 1.04 14.55 17.29
CA ILE A 310 -0.22 14.89 17.99
C ILE A 310 -0.98 13.62 18.38
N VAL A 311 -1.09 12.66 17.46
CA VAL A 311 -1.75 11.37 17.73
C VAL A 311 -1.00 10.60 18.81
N ALA A 312 0.34 10.53 18.72
CA ALA A 312 1.16 9.82 19.68
C ALA A 312 1.05 10.42 21.11
N ASP A 313 1.10 11.74 21.24
CA ASP A 313 0.92 12.43 22.53
C ASP A 313 -0.45 12.13 23.14
N PHE A 314 -1.49 12.12 22.33
CA PHE A 314 -2.83 11.77 22.78
C PHE A 314 -2.91 10.32 23.27
N PHE A 315 -2.32 9.37 22.52
CA PHE A 315 -2.30 7.95 22.87
C PHE A 315 -1.57 7.72 24.20
N ASN A 316 -0.38 8.31 24.36
CA ASN A 316 0.41 8.18 25.60
C ASN A 316 -0.37 8.63 26.85
N LYS A 317 -1.22 9.66 26.72
CA LYS A 317 -1.96 10.23 27.84
C LYS A 317 -3.27 9.52 28.13
N ASN A 318 -3.88 8.87 27.15
CA ASN A 318 -5.30 8.51 27.24
C ASN A 318 -5.62 7.07 26.88
N ILE A 319 -4.74 6.34 26.15
CA ILE A 319 -5.05 5.00 25.66
C ILE A 319 -4.25 3.96 26.44
N PRO A 320 -4.92 3.00 27.13
CA PRO A 320 -4.23 1.92 27.84
C PRO A 320 -3.30 1.12 26.91
N GLY A 321 -2.09 0.84 27.40
CA GLY A 321 -1.05 0.14 26.66
C GLY A 321 -0.11 1.06 25.88
N PHE A 322 -0.39 2.38 25.84
CA PHE A 322 0.47 3.34 25.13
C PHE A 322 1.18 4.35 26.02
N GLU A 323 1.09 4.23 27.35
CA GLU A 323 1.63 5.20 28.31
C GLU A 323 3.14 5.41 28.17
N ARG A 324 3.86 4.40 27.66
CA ARG A 324 5.30 4.44 27.42
C ARG A 324 5.68 4.19 25.96
N ALA A 325 4.69 4.18 25.08
CA ALA A 325 4.93 4.03 23.66
C ALA A 325 5.60 5.30 23.09
N PHE A 326 6.37 5.14 22.02
CA PHE A 326 7.03 6.24 21.35
C PHE A 326 6.99 6.02 19.83
N ILE A 327 7.06 7.08 19.05
CA ILE A 327 7.18 6.97 17.60
C ILE A 327 8.55 6.37 17.27
N SER A 328 8.59 5.11 16.88
CA SER A 328 9.81 4.42 16.48
C SER A 328 10.20 4.68 15.03
N GLN A 329 9.21 5.02 14.19
CA GLN A 329 9.42 5.31 12.78
C GLN A 329 8.23 6.10 12.20
N THR A 330 8.49 7.05 11.30
CA THR A 330 7.50 7.58 10.35
C THR A 330 7.82 7.02 8.97
N ALA A 331 6.81 6.89 8.11
CA ALA A 331 7.00 6.37 6.75
C ALA A 331 8.00 7.23 5.95
N ASP A 332 8.84 6.57 5.16
CA ASP A 332 9.79 7.24 4.27
C ASP A 332 9.07 7.86 3.07
N ASN A 333 7.97 7.23 2.65
CA ASN A 333 7.14 7.68 1.54
C ASN A 333 5.69 7.92 1.98
N LEU A 334 5.06 8.93 1.41
CA LEU A 334 3.61 9.08 1.52
C LEU A 334 2.88 7.89 0.90
N GLY A 335 1.85 7.43 1.56
CA GLY A 335 0.86 6.54 0.97
C GLY A 335 -0.09 7.34 0.06
N ILE A 336 0.28 7.51 -1.21
CA ILE A 336 -0.55 8.25 -2.18
C ILE A 336 -1.54 7.28 -2.81
N ARG A 337 -2.83 7.59 -2.71
CA ARG A 337 -3.90 6.69 -3.13
C ARG A 337 -4.01 6.54 -4.64
N ALA A 338 -4.02 7.64 -5.36
CA ALA A 338 -4.01 7.68 -6.82
C ALA A 338 -3.66 9.08 -7.31
N THR A 339 -2.92 9.15 -8.41
CA THR A 339 -2.53 10.43 -9.02
C THR A 339 -2.85 10.48 -10.50
N ARG A 340 -2.36 9.52 -11.26
CA ARG A 340 -2.55 9.39 -12.70
C ARG A 340 -3.07 7.98 -13.00
N TRP A 341 -3.94 7.88 -13.98
CA TRP A 341 -4.44 6.62 -14.48
C TRP A 341 -4.11 6.49 -15.95
N LEU A 342 -3.74 5.29 -16.35
CA LEU A 342 -3.53 4.98 -17.75
C LEU A 342 -4.83 5.15 -18.54
N ASP A 343 -4.80 5.89 -19.65
CA ASP A 343 -5.88 5.95 -20.62
C ASP A 343 -5.57 4.97 -21.77
N GLY A 344 -5.77 3.68 -21.48
CA GLY A 344 -5.57 2.60 -22.45
C GLY A 344 -6.75 2.46 -23.42
N ASP A 345 -6.56 1.66 -24.47
CA ASP A 345 -7.65 1.31 -25.39
C ASP A 345 -8.74 0.51 -24.69
N PHE A 346 -8.37 -0.22 -23.65
CA PHE A 346 -9.30 -0.93 -22.78
C PHE A 346 -9.29 -0.36 -21.37
N VAL A 347 -10.47 -0.04 -20.85
CA VAL A 347 -10.66 0.46 -19.49
C VAL A 347 -11.49 -0.53 -18.69
N PHE A 348 -10.89 -1.07 -17.61
CA PHE A 348 -11.62 -1.92 -16.67
C PHE A 348 -12.65 -1.09 -15.88
N THR A 349 -13.93 -1.40 -16.04
CA THR A 349 -15.03 -0.60 -15.50
C THR A 349 -15.67 -1.22 -14.26
N LYS A 350 -16.40 -0.40 -13.48
CA LYS A 350 -17.23 -0.90 -12.39
C LYS A 350 -18.26 -1.91 -12.89
N ALA A 351 -18.83 -1.70 -14.08
CA ALA A 351 -19.82 -2.62 -14.68
C ALA A 351 -19.22 -4.01 -14.92
N MET A 352 -18.00 -4.10 -15.46
CA MET A 352 -17.31 -5.39 -15.66
C MET A 352 -17.08 -6.14 -14.36
N ARG A 353 -16.75 -5.41 -13.31
CA ARG A 353 -16.57 -5.95 -11.97
C ARG A 353 -17.89 -6.49 -11.39
N THR A 354 -18.98 -5.72 -11.52
CA THR A 354 -20.30 -6.12 -10.98
C THR A 354 -20.99 -7.19 -11.82
N GLN A 355 -20.80 -7.17 -13.14
CA GLN A 355 -21.34 -8.16 -14.07
C GLN A 355 -20.50 -9.43 -14.19
N ARG A 356 -19.30 -9.43 -13.56
CA ARG A 356 -18.39 -10.58 -13.56
C ARG A 356 -18.02 -11.05 -14.95
N THR A 357 -17.73 -10.11 -15.83
CA THR A 357 -17.38 -10.40 -17.22
C THR A 357 -16.16 -11.30 -17.25
N ALA A 358 -16.31 -12.48 -17.84
CA ALA A 358 -15.18 -13.37 -18.08
C ALA A 358 -14.25 -12.77 -19.13
N CYS A 359 -12.94 -12.92 -18.95
CA CYS A 359 -11.95 -12.38 -19.86
C CYS A 359 -10.99 -13.52 -20.31
N ASP A 360 -10.89 -13.70 -21.62
CA ASP A 360 -9.97 -14.73 -22.20
C ASP A 360 -8.51 -14.44 -21.90
N ASP A 361 -8.16 -13.15 -21.80
CA ASP A 361 -6.84 -12.64 -21.44
C ASP A 361 -6.67 -12.34 -19.96
N ARG A 362 -7.38 -13.04 -19.08
CA ARG A 362 -7.31 -12.85 -17.64
C ARG A 362 -5.91 -13.11 -17.08
N ILE A 363 -5.39 -12.13 -16.32
CA ILE A 363 -4.12 -12.23 -15.57
C ILE A 363 -4.30 -12.35 -14.07
N ALA A 364 -5.45 -11.91 -13.55
CA ALA A 364 -5.75 -11.94 -12.12
C ALA A 364 -7.25 -12.07 -11.87
N ARG A 365 -7.60 -12.36 -10.62
CA ARG A 365 -8.97 -12.34 -10.11
C ARG A 365 -9.08 -11.49 -8.85
N GLY A 366 -10.28 -10.98 -8.61
CA GLY A 366 -10.65 -10.33 -7.37
C GLY A 366 -12.03 -10.78 -6.92
N ALA A 367 -12.31 -10.67 -5.63
CA ALA A 367 -13.59 -11.03 -5.02
C ALA A 367 -14.19 -9.91 -4.18
N VAL A 368 -13.50 -8.79 -4.04
CA VAL A 368 -13.92 -7.68 -3.19
C VAL A 368 -14.79 -6.71 -3.97
N GLN A 369 -16.00 -6.43 -3.50
CA GLN A 369 -16.80 -5.30 -3.95
C GLN A 369 -16.54 -4.08 -3.07
N LEU A 370 -16.38 -2.94 -3.73
CA LEU A 370 -16.38 -1.65 -3.08
C LEU A 370 -17.81 -1.09 -3.11
N ASP A 371 -18.57 -1.26 -2.05
CA ASP A 371 -19.83 -0.57 -1.88
C ASP A 371 -19.59 0.78 -1.22
N VAL A 372 -19.87 1.84 -1.97
CA VAL A 372 -19.91 3.19 -1.41
C VAL A 372 -21.25 3.34 -0.71
N LYS A 373 -21.35 2.88 0.55
CA LYS A 373 -22.49 3.23 1.40
C LYS A 373 -22.31 4.68 1.83
N LYS A 374 -23.21 5.54 1.38
CA LYS A 374 -23.32 6.91 1.91
C LYS A 374 -23.79 6.82 3.36
N HIS A 375 -22.87 6.97 4.30
CA HIS A 375 -23.26 7.33 5.67
C HIS A 375 -23.67 8.80 5.69
N ALA A 376 -24.85 9.02 6.20
CA ALA A 376 -25.57 10.30 6.30
C ALA A 376 -24.66 11.52 6.29
N GLY A 377 -24.58 12.21 5.17
CA GLY A 377 -24.17 13.61 5.09
C GLY A 377 -22.68 13.94 5.03
N LYS A 378 -21.75 12.96 5.01
CA LYS A 378 -20.29 13.19 4.87
C LYS A 378 -19.69 12.19 3.90
N ASP A 379 -18.59 12.58 3.25
CA ASP A 379 -17.86 11.82 2.23
C ASP A 379 -17.67 10.36 2.66
N ALA A 380 -18.40 9.47 1.99
CA ALA A 380 -18.51 8.09 2.39
C ALA A 380 -17.20 7.35 2.13
N TRP A 381 -16.64 6.76 3.15
CA TRP A 381 -15.71 5.66 3.04
C TRP A 381 -16.44 4.47 2.41
N GLY A 382 -15.85 3.90 1.37
CA GLY A 382 -16.40 2.69 0.78
C GLY A 382 -16.27 1.54 1.75
N VAL A 383 -17.37 0.97 2.17
CA VAL A 383 -17.37 -0.31 2.87
C VAL A 383 -16.94 -1.36 1.85
N GLN A 384 -15.87 -2.08 2.12
CA GLN A 384 -15.46 -3.23 1.33
C GLN A 384 -16.34 -4.41 1.75
N THR A 385 -17.23 -4.80 0.88
CA THR A 385 -18.02 -6.02 1.09
C THR A 385 -17.43 -7.16 0.28
N PHE A 386 -17.25 -8.30 0.90
CA PHE A 386 -16.92 -9.52 0.19
C PHE A 386 -18.12 -10.03 -0.58
N THR A 387 -17.86 -10.61 -1.74
CA THR A 387 -18.87 -11.30 -2.52
C THR A 387 -18.47 -12.76 -2.72
N ASN A 388 -19.47 -13.61 -2.95
CA ASN A 388 -19.23 -15.00 -3.29
C ASN A 388 -18.71 -15.19 -4.72
N ASP A 389 -18.58 -14.11 -5.44
CA ASP A 389 -18.28 -14.13 -6.86
C ASP A 389 -16.98 -13.43 -7.17
N MET A 390 -16.19 -14.10 -7.99
CA MET A 390 -14.94 -13.59 -8.50
C MET A 390 -15.17 -12.82 -9.82
N PHE A 391 -14.38 -11.80 -10.04
CA PHE A 391 -14.31 -11.09 -11.31
C PHE A 391 -12.91 -11.21 -11.91
N ASP A 392 -12.84 -11.24 -13.22
CA ASP A 392 -11.57 -11.32 -13.95
C ASP A 392 -10.98 -9.94 -14.19
N ILE A 393 -9.66 -9.83 -14.10
CA ILE A 393 -8.88 -8.67 -14.49
C ILE A 393 -8.12 -9.04 -15.77
N PRO A 394 -8.41 -8.40 -16.92
CA PRO A 394 -7.80 -8.75 -18.19
C PRO A 394 -6.43 -8.10 -18.38
N TYR A 395 -5.53 -8.78 -19.10
CA TYR A 395 -4.21 -8.28 -19.46
C TYR A 395 -4.26 -6.96 -20.22
N ARG A 396 -5.20 -6.83 -21.18
CA ARG A 396 -5.35 -5.61 -21.99
C ARG A 396 -5.64 -4.33 -21.19
N ALA A 397 -6.08 -4.46 -19.93
CA ALA A 397 -6.24 -3.30 -19.03
C ALA A 397 -4.90 -2.69 -18.57
N LEU A 398 -3.78 -3.40 -18.76
CA LEU A 398 -2.44 -2.93 -18.44
C LEU A 398 -1.72 -2.29 -19.65
N ILE A 399 -2.29 -2.40 -20.85
CA ILE A 399 -1.65 -1.94 -22.08
C ILE A 399 -1.96 -0.47 -22.30
N PRO A 400 -0.93 0.40 -22.41
CA PRO A 400 -1.15 1.79 -22.76
C PRO A 400 -1.64 1.93 -24.21
N ARG A 401 -2.38 2.98 -24.50
CA ARG A 401 -2.62 3.41 -25.87
C ARG A 401 -1.33 3.99 -26.45
N THR A 402 -0.96 3.56 -27.64
CA THR A 402 0.21 4.06 -28.38
C THR A 402 -0.10 5.30 -29.16
#